data_07ba90720ec67ac328303387248aa564
#
_entry.id   07ba90720ec67ac328303387248aa564
#
_cell.length_a   1.000
_cell.length_b   1.000
_cell.length_c   1.000
_cell.angle_alpha   90.00
_cell.angle_beta   90.00
_cell.angle_gamma   90.00
#
_symmetry.space_group_name_H-M   'P 1'
#
loop_
_entity.id
_entity.type
_entity.pdbx_description
1 polymer ?
#
loop_
_entity_poly.entity_id
_entity_poly.type
_entity_poly.pdbx_seq_one_letter_code
_entity_poly.pdbx_strand_id
1 'polypeptide(L)'
;MSKKPQYDPEELRYPDQHIVERSLVPEMEKSYIEYAMSVIVGRALPDVRDGLKPVHRRILYAMYEDNLTSDRPFKKSATCVGDVLGRYHPHGDASVYDALVRLAQDFSMRYMLVDGHGNFGSVDGDPPAAYRYTEARLAKIAGEMLRDIEKDTVDWDPNFDESRKEPRVLPCRFPNLLVNGSSGIAVGMATNIPPHNLREVIGACIGVLDNPDATMGDLMEHVQGPDFPTKGIIMGRAGIRAAYATGRGRVVVRARHEFEEFGNNRTRIIITELPYQVNKRMLIKNMADQVEDKRLEGISNIQDETDRNGMRIVIELKRDANPQVVLNRLFAQTQLQSSFAINMLALVQNQSQPKILSLRHIIDEYLAFQEEIIVRRTRYDLKKAQERAHLLEGLLIAQDNIDEVIHIIRTSYDNAKENLMQRFGLDDVQAQAILDMRLKALQGLDREKLQNEYQELEEKIAYYLRVLGDENLVKAILKEELQAISDKYGDDRKTEIQDVEDEIDIEDLIEEEECVFTLTANGY
;
A
#
# COMPACT_ATOMS: atom_id res chain seq x y z
N MET A 1 1.05 56.19 18.13
CA MET A 1 2.24 55.86 18.94
C MET A 1 1.87 54.67 19.82
N SER A 2 2.21 53.46 19.47
CA SER A 2 1.99 52.30 20.32
C SER A 2 3.01 52.32 21.44
N LYS A 3 2.57 52.31 22.69
CA LYS A 3 3.46 52.19 23.85
C LYS A 3 4.17 50.84 23.76
N LYS A 4 5.50 50.84 23.68
CA LYS A 4 6.29 49.62 23.85
C LYS A 4 5.99 49.03 25.22
N PRO A 5 5.76 47.74 25.35
CA PRO A 5 5.64 47.09 26.64
C PRO A 5 6.95 47.29 27.39
N GLN A 6 6.87 47.85 28.58
CA GLN A 6 8.01 48.07 29.45
C GLN A 6 8.18 46.81 30.29
N TYR A 7 9.20 46.01 29.99
CA TYR A 7 9.54 44.84 30.81
C TYR A 7 10.35 45.32 32.02
N ASP A 8 9.99 44.81 33.17
CA ASP A 8 10.76 44.99 34.39
C ASP A 8 11.88 43.94 34.43
N PRO A 9 13.17 44.35 34.39
CA PRO A 9 14.28 43.41 34.46
C PRO A 9 14.33 42.59 35.75
N GLU A 10 13.70 43.06 36.84
CA GLU A 10 13.65 42.34 38.12
C GLU A 10 12.63 41.20 38.14
N GLU A 11 11.67 41.18 37.20
CA GLU A 11 10.73 40.06 37.02
C GLU A 11 11.30 38.88 36.23
N LEU A 12 12.50 39.03 35.64
CA LEU A 12 13.13 37.96 34.87
C LEU A 12 13.62 36.86 35.82
N ARG A 13 13.02 35.69 35.67
CA ARG A 13 13.29 34.49 36.47
C ARG A 13 14.75 33.96 36.28
N TYR A 14 15.40 34.40 35.21
CA TYR A 14 16.77 34.03 34.82
C TYR A 14 17.54 35.30 34.39
N PRO A 15 18.58 35.73 35.13
CA PRO A 15 19.33 36.96 34.87
C PRO A 15 20.06 36.98 33.52
N ASP A 16 20.34 35.81 32.95
CA ASP A 16 20.98 35.66 31.64
C ASP A 16 19.99 35.51 30.47
N GLN A 17 18.69 35.73 30.71
CA GLN A 17 17.65 35.58 29.70
C GLN A 17 17.72 36.75 28.70
N HIS A 18 17.94 36.42 27.41
CA HIS A 18 17.90 37.37 26.32
C HIS A 18 16.51 37.39 25.65
N ILE A 19 15.76 38.46 25.84
CA ILE A 19 14.48 38.67 25.22
C ILE A 19 14.67 39.25 23.83
N VAL A 20 14.28 38.52 22.79
CA VAL A 20 14.32 38.99 21.41
C VAL A 20 12.89 39.34 20.97
N GLU A 21 12.66 40.60 20.60
CA GLU A 21 11.38 41.02 20.01
C GLU A 21 11.23 40.41 18.61
N ARG A 22 10.16 39.65 18.41
CA ARG A 22 9.76 39.09 17.10
C ARG A 22 8.35 39.52 16.76
N SER A 23 8.12 39.85 15.49
CA SER A 23 6.76 40.07 14.99
C SER A 23 6.02 38.74 14.97
N LEU A 24 4.77 38.72 15.46
CA LEU A 24 3.93 37.50 15.51
C LEU A 24 3.63 36.96 14.11
N VAL A 25 3.39 37.84 13.14
CA VAL A 25 2.96 37.39 11.79
C VAL A 25 4.03 36.57 11.09
N PRO A 26 5.30 37.02 10.93
CA PRO A 26 6.34 36.18 10.32
C PRO A 26 6.65 34.90 11.09
N GLU A 27 6.52 34.90 12.42
CA GLU A 27 6.74 33.73 13.24
C GLU A 27 5.62 32.69 13.01
N MET A 28 4.36 33.13 12.94
CA MET A 28 3.22 32.28 12.63
C MET A 28 3.31 31.73 11.20
N GLU A 29 3.65 32.55 10.22
CA GLU A 29 3.81 32.11 8.82
C GLU A 29 4.88 31.02 8.71
N LYS A 30 6.04 31.24 9.31
CA LYS A 30 7.14 30.27 9.30
C LYS A 30 6.73 28.95 9.98
N SER A 31 6.21 29.02 11.20
CA SER A 31 5.81 27.84 11.97
C SER A 31 4.69 27.07 11.28
N TYR A 32 3.73 27.77 10.62
CA TYR A 32 2.66 27.14 9.88
C TYR A 32 3.17 26.41 8.62
N ILE A 33 4.11 27.01 7.89
CA ILE A 33 4.73 26.38 6.72
C ILE A 33 5.52 25.13 7.14
N GLU A 34 6.31 25.20 8.20
CA GLU A 34 7.06 24.05 8.74
C GLU A 34 6.11 22.91 9.16
N TYR A 35 5.03 23.25 9.88
CA TYR A 35 4.00 22.28 10.24
C TYR A 35 3.30 21.68 9.01
N ALA A 36 2.89 22.51 8.06
CA ALA A 36 2.24 22.07 6.83
C ALA A 36 3.12 21.10 6.05
N MET A 37 4.41 21.42 5.88
CA MET A 37 5.36 20.55 5.20
C MET A 37 5.54 19.22 5.93
N SER A 38 5.65 19.22 7.26
CA SER A 38 5.77 18.00 8.05
C SER A 38 4.54 17.09 7.91
N VAL A 39 3.34 17.67 7.83
CA VAL A 39 2.09 16.90 7.64
C VAL A 39 1.96 16.38 6.22
N ILE A 40 2.31 17.18 5.21
CA ILE A 40 2.22 16.80 3.80
C ILE A 40 3.17 15.64 3.49
N VAL A 41 4.46 15.80 3.81
CA VAL A 41 5.50 14.83 3.46
C VAL A 41 5.60 13.70 4.49
N GLY A 42 5.54 14.03 5.78
CA GLY A 42 5.84 13.09 6.87
C GLY A 42 4.63 12.34 7.44
N ARG A 43 3.39 12.60 6.98
CA ARG A 43 2.22 11.99 7.63
C ARG A 43 1.09 11.58 6.69
N ALA A 44 0.56 12.50 5.86
CA ALA A 44 -0.76 12.35 5.26
C ALA A 44 -0.76 11.76 3.86
N LEU A 45 0.26 12.05 3.05
CA LEU A 45 0.32 11.64 1.65
C LEU A 45 1.16 10.39 1.43
N PRO A 46 0.73 9.50 0.52
CA PRO A 46 1.50 8.33 0.13
C PRO A 46 2.61 8.71 -0.87
N ASP A 47 3.69 7.93 -0.87
CA ASP A 47 4.67 7.93 -1.96
C ASP A 47 4.10 7.19 -3.18
N VAL A 48 4.30 7.74 -4.39
CA VAL A 48 3.77 7.14 -5.62
C VAL A 48 4.36 5.76 -5.90
N ARG A 49 5.60 5.49 -5.47
CA ARG A 49 6.37 4.27 -5.75
C ARG A 49 5.87 3.05 -4.97
N ASP A 50 5.64 3.20 -3.65
CA ASP A 50 5.21 2.10 -2.77
C ASP A 50 3.77 2.24 -2.25
N GLY A 51 3.11 3.39 -2.48
CA GLY A 51 1.74 3.64 -2.06
C GLY A 51 1.55 3.78 -0.55
N LEU A 52 2.62 3.93 0.22
CA LEU A 52 2.58 3.95 1.67
C LEU A 52 2.79 5.35 2.25
N LYS A 53 2.10 5.59 3.35
CA LYS A 53 2.44 6.69 4.27
C LYS A 53 3.59 6.26 5.18
N PRO A 54 4.34 7.20 5.77
CA PRO A 54 5.48 6.86 6.64
C PRO A 54 5.14 5.88 7.76
N VAL A 55 3.99 6.03 8.44
CA VAL A 55 3.59 5.12 9.52
C VAL A 55 3.39 3.68 9.04
N HIS A 56 2.76 3.48 7.88
CA HIS A 56 2.53 2.15 7.32
C HIS A 56 3.85 1.50 6.89
N ARG A 57 4.74 2.26 6.26
CA ARG A 57 6.07 1.79 5.86
C ARG A 57 6.90 1.36 7.07
N ARG A 58 6.88 2.14 8.13
CA ARG A 58 7.58 1.84 9.40
C ARG A 58 7.02 0.59 10.08
N ILE A 59 5.70 0.40 10.06
CA ILE A 59 5.06 -0.82 10.59
C ILE A 59 5.54 -2.06 9.84
N LEU A 60 5.45 -2.05 8.51
CA LEU A 60 5.83 -3.20 7.69
C LEU A 60 7.34 -3.50 7.82
N TYR A 61 8.17 -2.45 7.84
CA TYR A 61 9.61 -2.61 7.98
C TYR A 61 10.01 -3.14 9.37
N ALA A 62 9.44 -2.61 10.47
CA ALA A 62 9.70 -3.11 11.81
C ALA A 62 9.28 -4.58 11.98
N MET A 63 8.12 -4.96 11.43
CA MET A 63 7.67 -6.36 11.44
C MET A 63 8.61 -7.27 10.64
N TYR A 64 9.18 -6.78 9.55
CA TYR A 64 10.19 -7.51 8.77
C TYR A 64 11.50 -7.69 9.54
N GLU A 65 12.04 -6.62 10.15
CA GLU A 65 13.23 -6.67 11.02
C GLU A 65 13.09 -7.69 12.15
N ASP A 66 11.87 -7.76 12.73
CA ASP A 66 11.55 -8.72 13.80
C ASP A 66 11.26 -10.14 13.28
N ASN A 67 11.46 -10.36 11.98
CA ASN A 67 11.23 -11.63 11.31
C ASN A 67 9.79 -12.17 11.49
N LEU A 68 8.80 -11.26 11.51
CA LEU A 68 7.37 -11.57 11.63
C LEU A 68 6.74 -11.84 10.26
N THR A 69 7.34 -12.73 9.50
CA THR A 69 6.87 -13.12 8.18
C THR A 69 5.66 -14.05 8.25
N SER A 70 4.97 -14.23 7.13
CA SER A 70 3.72 -15.02 7.04
C SER A 70 3.86 -16.50 7.38
N ASP A 71 5.08 -17.04 7.36
CA ASP A 71 5.44 -18.41 7.71
C ASP A 71 5.81 -18.57 9.20
N ARG A 72 5.90 -17.47 9.95
CA ARG A 72 6.24 -17.46 11.36
C ARG A 72 4.98 -17.38 12.24
N PRO A 73 5.08 -17.77 13.51
CA PRO A 73 3.98 -17.60 14.47
C PRO A 73 3.60 -16.13 14.64
N PHE A 74 2.33 -15.90 14.99
CA PHE A 74 1.85 -14.58 15.38
C PHE A 74 2.56 -14.08 16.63
N LYS A 75 2.76 -12.76 16.72
CA LYS A 75 3.17 -12.06 17.94
C LYS A 75 2.10 -11.07 18.39
N LYS A 76 2.09 -10.73 19.68
CA LYS A 76 1.19 -9.70 20.21
C LYS A 76 1.35 -8.38 19.46
N SER A 77 0.25 -7.75 19.08
CA SER A 77 0.28 -6.44 18.44
C SER A 77 0.99 -5.39 19.30
N ALA A 78 0.96 -5.56 20.62
CA ALA A 78 1.71 -4.72 21.55
C ALA A 78 3.22 -4.72 21.29
N THR A 79 3.80 -5.86 20.90
CA THR A 79 5.22 -5.93 20.54
C THR A 79 5.49 -5.15 19.26
N CYS A 80 4.69 -5.36 18.20
CA CYS A 80 4.83 -4.63 16.93
C CYS A 80 4.72 -3.11 17.14
N VAL A 81 3.71 -2.66 17.90
CA VAL A 81 3.51 -1.23 18.20
C VAL A 81 4.69 -0.66 18.99
N GLY A 82 5.17 -1.40 20.02
CA GLY A 82 6.31 -0.98 20.84
C GLY A 82 7.60 -0.83 20.02
N ASP A 83 7.87 -1.78 19.13
CA ASP A 83 9.05 -1.75 18.26
C ASP A 83 9.02 -0.60 17.27
N VAL A 84 7.85 -0.31 16.68
CA VAL A 84 7.65 0.85 15.78
C VAL A 84 7.87 2.17 16.52
N LEU A 85 7.29 2.31 17.71
CA LEU A 85 7.44 3.53 18.53
C LEU A 85 8.88 3.76 18.97
N GLY A 86 9.51 2.71 19.47
CA GLY A 86 10.86 2.80 20.02
C GLY A 86 11.95 3.00 18.97
N ARG A 87 11.72 2.53 17.73
CA ARG A 87 12.76 2.54 16.69
C ARG A 87 12.55 3.60 15.62
N TYR A 88 11.29 3.90 15.21
CA TYR A 88 11.04 4.63 13.97
C TYR A 88 9.99 5.75 14.07
N HIS A 89 8.98 5.62 14.92
CA HIS A 89 7.82 6.51 14.88
C HIS A 89 7.46 7.10 16.26
N PRO A 90 8.10 8.21 16.69
CA PRO A 90 7.96 8.79 18.02
C PRO A 90 6.64 9.55 18.19
N HIS A 91 5.50 8.86 18.07
CA HIS A 91 4.14 9.39 18.20
C HIS A 91 3.31 8.53 19.16
N GLY A 92 2.03 8.82 19.32
CA GLY A 92 1.15 8.05 20.22
C GLY A 92 0.95 6.59 19.76
N ASP A 93 0.94 5.66 20.70
CA ASP A 93 0.72 4.23 20.48
C ASP A 93 -0.61 3.91 19.80
N ALA A 94 -1.68 4.64 20.16
CA ALA A 94 -2.98 4.50 19.52
C ALA A 94 -2.92 4.74 18.01
N SER A 95 -2.18 5.76 17.56
CA SER A 95 -2.08 6.08 16.13
C SER A 95 -1.36 4.99 15.33
N VAL A 96 -0.32 4.37 15.91
CA VAL A 96 0.41 3.26 15.30
C VAL A 96 -0.46 2.00 15.28
N TYR A 97 -1.18 1.73 16.39
CA TYR A 97 -2.07 0.58 16.45
C TYR A 97 -3.24 0.70 15.46
N ASP A 98 -3.88 1.86 15.36
CA ASP A 98 -4.98 2.10 14.41
C ASP A 98 -4.51 1.92 12.96
N ALA A 99 -3.28 2.36 12.63
CA ALA A 99 -2.69 2.13 11.33
C ALA A 99 -2.44 0.63 11.06
N LEU A 100 -1.88 -0.10 12.03
CA LEU A 100 -1.68 -1.55 11.95
C LEU A 100 -3.00 -2.29 11.78
N VAL A 101 -4.02 -1.93 12.55
CA VAL A 101 -5.37 -2.50 12.47
C VAL A 101 -5.95 -2.32 11.07
N ARG A 102 -5.85 -1.12 10.50
CA ARG A 102 -6.36 -0.85 9.15
C ARG A 102 -5.70 -1.73 8.08
N LEU A 103 -4.40 -2.01 8.21
CA LEU A 103 -3.68 -2.90 7.28
C LEU A 103 -4.15 -4.37 7.36
N ALA A 104 -4.84 -4.76 8.45
CA ALA A 104 -5.37 -6.11 8.67
C ALA A 104 -6.88 -6.23 8.44
N GLN A 105 -7.60 -5.14 8.10
CA GLN A 105 -9.04 -5.16 7.88
C GLN A 105 -9.38 -5.51 6.43
N ASP A 106 -10.12 -6.58 6.22
CA ASP A 106 -10.56 -7.06 4.89
C ASP A 106 -11.62 -6.18 4.23
N PHE A 107 -12.31 -5.35 5.01
CA PHE A 107 -13.26 -4.33 4.54
C PHE A 107 -12.63 -2.96 4.30
N SER A 108 -11.38 -2.75 4.72
CA SER A 108 -10.62 -1.49 4.50
C SER A 108 -9.59 -1.63 3.39
N MET A 109 -8.92 -2.79 3.30
CA MET A 109 -7.86 -3.08 2.35
C MET A 109 -8.36 -4.05 1.28
N ARG A 110 -8.08 -3.75 0.01
CA ARG A 110 -8.40 -4.70 -1.07
C ARG A 110 -7.52 -5.95 -1.00
N TYR A 111 -6.25 -5.75 -0.65
CA TYR A 111 -5.28 -6.80 -0.33
C TYR A 111 -4.61 -6.46 1.00
N MET A 112 -4.92 -7.21 2.05
CA MET A 112 -4.37 -6.98 3.38
C MET A 112 -2.85 -7.15 3.40
N LEU A 113 -2.16 -6.24 4.09
CA LEU A 113 -0.71 -6.27 4.27
C LEU A 113 -0.30 -6.87 5.61
N VAL A 114 -1.22 -6.91 6.56
CA VAL A 114 -1.04 -7.54 7.88
C VAL A 114 -2.05 -8.67 8.01
N ASP A 115 -1.59 -9.81 8.49
CA ASP A 115 -2.40 -10.96 8.88
C ASP A 115 -2.66 -10.83 10.39
N GLY A 116 -3.92 -10.58 10.76
CA GLY A 116 -4.35 -10.33 12.13
C GLY A 116 -5.06 -11.52 12.75
N HIS A 117 -4.82 -11.80 14.03
CA HIS A 117 -5.51 -12.81 14.81
C HIS A 117 -6.18 -12.18 16.04
N GLY A 118 -7.48 -12.29 16.12
CA GLY A 118 -8.33 -11.65 17.14
C GLY A 118 -9.34 -10.69 16.55
N ASN A 119 -9.85 -9.75 17.36
CA ASN A 119 -10.81 -8.75 16.91
C ASN A 119 -10.10 -7.49 16.42
N PHE A 120 -10.13 -7.26 15.12
CA PHE A 120 -9.60 -6.07 14.43
C PHE A 120 -10.69 -5.08 13.99
N GLY A 121 -11.86 -5.12 14.64
CA GLY A 121 -13.00 -4.28 14.28
C GLY A 121 -13.94 -4.95 13.29
N SER A 122 -15.02 -4.26 12.94
CA SER A 122 -16.04 -4.76 12.01
C SER A 122 -16.60 -3.65 11.12
N VAL A 123 -17.35 -4.04 10.09
CA VAL A 123 -18.11 -3.12 9.21
C VAL A 123 -19.17 -2.33 9.99
N ASP A 124 -19.58 -2.83 11.16
CA ASP A 124 -20.48 -2.14 12.08
C ASP A 124 -19.84 -0.95 12.80
N GLY A 125 -18.54 -0.75 12.62
CA GLY A 125 -17.77 0.29 13.31
C GLY A 125 -17.40 -0.09 14.74
N ASP A 126 -17.45 -1.38 15.09
CA ASP A 126 -16.91 -1.82 16.35
C ASP A 126 -15.40 -1.58 16.40
N PRO A 127 -14.88 -1.03 17.51
CA PRO A 127 -13.46 -0.82 17.66
C PRO A 127 -12.71 -2.15 17.75
N PRO A 128 -11.43 -2.19 17.34
CA PRO A 128 -10.58 -3.35 17.57
C PRO A 128 -10.42 -3.59 19.08
N ALA A 129 -10.13 -4.83 19.45
CA ALA A 129 -9.70 -5.14 20.81
C ALA A 129 -8.37 -4.44 21.10
N ALA A 130 -8.07 -4.14 22.37
CA ALA A 130 -6.81 -3.51 22.75
C ALA A 130 -5.60 -4.35 22.27
N TYR A 131 -4.52 -3.68 21.84
CA TYR A 131 -3.34 -4.31 21.22
C TYR A 131 -2.66 -5.40 22.07
N ARG A 132 -2.91 -5.44 23.36
CA ARG A 132 -2.44 -6.53 24.26
C ARG A 132 -3.16 -7.87 24.02
N TYR A 133 -4.35 -7.85 23.42
CA TYR A 133 -5.14 -9.05 23.13
C TYR A 133 -4.98 -9.55 21.71
N THR A 134 -4.80 -8.67 20.74
CA THR A 134 -4.64 -9.02 19.33
C THR A 134 -3.22 -9.47 19.02
N GLU A 135 -3.10 -10.25 17.96
CA GLU A 135 -1.82 -10.75 17.43
C GLU A 135 -1.72 -10.43 15.95
N ALA A 136 -0.50 -10.22 15.46
CA ALA A 136 -0.26 -9.84 14.08
C ALA A 136 1.04 -10.47 13.53
N ARG A 137 1.08 -10.60 12.21
CA ARG A 137 2.27 -10.90 11.41
C ARG A 137 2.08 -10.31 10.01
N LEU A 138 3.13 -10.28 9.19
CA LEU A 138 3.03 -9.85 7.79
C LEU A 138 2.15 -10.82 7.00
N ALA A 139 1.26 -10.29 6.16
CA ALA A 139 0.54 -11.09 5.18
C ALA A 139 1.50 -11.58 4.08
N LYS A 140 1.12 -12.65 3.36
CA LYS A 140 1.98 -13.23 2.31
C LYS A 140 2.36 -12.22 1.22
N ILE A 141 1.41 -11.39 0.79
CA ILE A 141 1.65 -10.38 -0.23
C ILE A 141 2.57 -9.25 0.25
N ALA A 142 2.56 -8.92 1.55
CA ALA A 142 3.47 -7.92 2.13
C ALA A 142 4.94 -8.32 2.00
N GLY A 143 5.24 -9.61 1.91
CA GLY A 143 6.59 -10.09 1.60
C GLY A 143 7.10 -9.62 0.24
N GLU A 144 6.22 -9.42 -0.74
CA GLU A 144 6.61 -8.88 -2.06
C GLU A 144 6.89 -7.37 -2.01
N MET A 145 6.41 -6.65 -0.99
CA MET A 145 6.77 -5.24 -0.77
C MET A 145 8.19 -5.06 -0.21
N LEU A 146 8.66 -6.03 0.55
CA LEU A 146 9.93 -5.99 1.29
C LEU A 146 11.05 -6.80 0.63
N ARG A 147 10.70 -7.56 -0.41
CA ARG A 147 11.64 -8.45 -1.09
C ARG A 147 12.82 -7.71 -1.67
N ASP A 148 14.01 -8.25 -1.49
CA ASP A 148 15.29 -7.68 -1.93
C ASP A 148 15.65 -6.32 -1.26
N ILE A 149 15.01 -5.91 -0.16
CA ILE A 149 15.33 -4.66 0.56
C ILE A 149 16.79 -4.63 1.06
N GLU A 150 17.38 -5.80 1.33
CA GLU A 150 18.75 -5.96 1.82
C GLU A 150 19.80 -5.83 0.70
N LYS A 151 19.37 -5.77 -0.57
CA LYS A 151 20.25 -5.72 -1.74
C LYS A 151 20.51 -4.29 -2.25
N ASP A 152 20.52 -3.32 -1.37
CA ASP A 152 20.73 -1.90 -1.71
C ASP A 152 19.78 -1.38 -2.80
N THR A 153 18.54 -1.87 -2.80
CA THR A 153 17.51 -1.53 -3.79
C THR A 153 16.86 -0.18 -3.55
N VAL A 154 16.89 0.33 -2.32
CA VAL A 154 16.26 1.58 -1.90
C VAL A 154 17.23 2.45 -1.11
N ASP A 155 16.90 3.74 -1.00
CA ASP A 155 17.65 4.67 -0.18
C ASP A 155 17.22 4.58 1.28
N TRP A 156 18.16 4.90 2.17
CA TRP A 156 18.00 4.82 3.62
C TRP A 156 18.21 6.18 4.25
N ASP A 157 17.30 6.57 5.13
CA ASP A 157 17.41 7.76 5.95
C ASP A 157 17.70 7.39 7.41
N PRO A 158 18.35 8.25 8.20
CA PRO A 158 18.42 8.05 9.64
C PRO A 158 17.02 8.14 10.25
N ASN A 159 16.77 7.35 11.30
CA ASN A 159 15.56 7.49 12.11
C ASN A 159 15.60 8.79 12.94
N PHE A 160 14.55 9.02 13.75
CA PHE A 160 14.37 10.27 14.51
C PHE A 160 15.48 10.60 15.52
N ASP A 161 16.21 9.60 16.05
CA ASP A 161 17.32 9.74 17.01
C ASP A 161 18.69 9.40 16.41
N GLU A 162 18.77 9.18 15.09
CA GLU A 162 19.98 8.80 14.35
C GLU A 162 20.64 7.49 14.79
N SER A 163 19.98 6.71 15.67
CA SER A 163 20.50 5.40 16.16
C SER A 163 20.39 4.29 15.14
N ARG A 164 19.46 4.41 14.18
CA ARG A 164 19.15 3.40 13.16
C ARG A 164 18.89 4.06 11.82
N LYS A 165 18.77 3.23 10.79
CA LYS A 165 18.32 3.64 9.46
C LYS A 165 16.94 3.07 9.16
N GLU A 166 16.12 3.84 8.47
CA GLU A 166 14.83 3.40 7.95
C GLU A 166 14.79 3.54 6.43
N PRO A 167 14.07 2.67 5.71
CA PRO A 167 13.97 2.78 4.26
C PRO A 167 13.09 3.97 3.89
N ARG A 168 13.56 4.81 2.96
CA ARG A 168 12.79 5.94 2.44
C ARG A 168 11.55 5.49 1.69
N VAL A 169 11.64 4.35 1.02
CA VAL A 169 10.58 3.69 0.26
C VAL A 169 10.81 2.18 0.32
N LEU A 170 9.76 1.36 0.19
CA LEU A 170 9.91 -0.09 0.06
C LEU A 170 10.08 -0.49 -1.42
N PRO A 171 10.79 -1.60 -1.73
CA PRO A 171 10.96 -2.08 -3.09
C PRO A 171 9.65 -2.36 -3.84
N CYS A 172 8.63 -2.80 -3.14
CA CYS A 172 7.24 -2.94 -3.56
C CYS A 172 7.02 -3.50 -4.98
N ARG A 173 7.12 -4.81 -5.16
CA ARG A 173 7.06 -5.48 -6.46
C ARG A 173 5.70 -5.48 -7.15
N PHE A 174 4.68 -4.85 -6.58
CA PHE A 174 3.37 -4.65 -7.21
C PHE A 174 2.90 -3.21 -6.97
N PRO A 175 2.06 -2.64 -7.84
CA PRO A 175 1.67 -1.22 -7.79
C PRO A 175 0.67 -0.95 -6.65
N ASN A 176 1.16 -0.99 -5.40
CA ASN A 176 0.35 -0.93 -4.18
C ASN A 176 -0.50 0.34 -4.07
N LEU A 177 -0.03 1.49 -4.58
CA LEU A 177 -0.81 2.72 -4.55
C LEU A 177 -2.16 2.57 -5.26
N LEU A 178 -2.18 1.91 -6.42
CA LEU A 178 -3.42 1.64 -7.16
C LEU A 178 -4.18 0.45 -6.57
N VAL A 179 -3.47 -0.61 -6.19
CA VAL A 179 -4.08 -1.86 -5.74
C VAL A 179 -4.84 -1.68 -4.42
N ASN A 180 -4.25 -1.02 -3.43
CA ASN A 180 -4.89 -0.77 -2.13
C ASN A 180 -5.46 0.64 -1.97
N GLY A 181 -5.09 1.56 -2.86
CA GLY A 181 -5.47 2.95 -2.73
C GLY A 181 -4.84 3.65 -1.53
N SER A 182 -5.21 4.89 -1.30
CA SER A 182 -4.83 5.66 -0.12
C SER A 182 -5.80 6.80 0.11
N SER A 183 -6.11 7.10 1.37
CA SER A 183 -6.88 8.28 1.75
C SER A 183 -6.16 9.05 2.84
N GLY A 184 -6.12 10.38 2.76
CA GLY A 184 -5.46 11.22 3.75
C GLY A 184 -5.80 12.68 3.60
N ILE A 185 -5.81 13.39 4.73
CA ILE A 185 -6.08 14.82 4.80
C ILE A 185 -4.80 15.50 5.29
N ALA A 186 -4.21 16.33 4.44
CA ALA A 186 -3.06 17.17 4.75
C ALA A 186 -3.49 18.63 4.92
N VAL A 187 -2.53 19.51 5.11
CA VAL A 187 -2.80 20.96 5.18
C VAL A 187 -3.01 21.49 3.77
N GLY A 188 -4.19 22.03 3.49
CA GLY A 188 -4.53 22.62 2.19
C GLY A 188 -4.77 21.61 1.05
N MET A 189 -4.62 20.31 1.29
CA MET A 189 -4.83 19.27 0.28
C MET A 189 -5.25 17.94 0.88
N ALA A 190 -5.89 17.10 0.09
CA ALA A 190 -6.30 15.76 0.50
C ALA A 190 -6.05 14.77 -0.62
N THR A 191 -5.78 13.52 -0.29
CA THR A 191 -5.72 12.41 -1.23
C THR A 191 -6.86 11.44 -0.97
N ASN A 192 -7.42 10.88 -2.03
CA ASN A 192 -8.43 9.83 -1.95
C ASN A 192 -8.36 8.96 -3.21
N ILE A 193 -7.44 8.00 -3.18
CA ILE A 193 -7.16 7.08 -4.29
C ILE A 193 -7.93 5.78 -4.00
N PRO A 194 -8.83 5.35 -4.90
CA PRO A 194 -9.57 4.12 -4.70
C PRO A 194 -8.70 2.88 -4.91
N PRO A 195 -9.03 1.76 -4.28
CA PRO A 195 -8.38 0.48 -4.56
C PRO A 195 -8.82 -0.09 -5.91
N HIS A 196 -7.97 -0.98 -6.49
CA HIS A 196 -8.21 -1.62 -7.78
C HIS A 196 -7.87 -3.11 -7.72
N ASN A 197 -8.33 -3.87 -8.71
CA ASN A 197 -7.99 -5.27 -8.86
C ASN A 197 -6.51 -5.45 -9.28
N LEU A 198 -5.80 -6.37 -8.64
CA LEU A 198 -4.37 -6.59 -8.87
C LEU A 198 -4.08 -7.05 -10.29
N ARG A 199 -4.87 -7.98 -10.85
CA ARG A 199 -4.69 -8.48 -12.22
C ARG A 199 -4.88 -7.38 -13.25
N GLU A 200 -5.88 -6.52 -13.05
CA GLU A 200 -6.18 -5.40 -13.94
C GLU A 200 -5.04 -4.38 -13.95
N VAL A 201 -4.55 -3.98 -12.78
CA VAL A 201 -3.46 -3.00 -12.69
C VAL A 201 -2.16 -3.56 -13.24
N ILE A 202 -1.82 -4.82 -12.92
CA ILE A 202 -0.63 -5.48 -13.49
C ILE A 202 -0.78 -5.61 -15.01
N GLY A 203 -1.98 -5.98 -15.51
CA GLY A 203 -2.26 -6.01 -16.95
C GLY A 203 -1.98 -4.68 -17.62
N ALA A 204 -2.40 -3.57 -17.02
CA ALA A 204 -2.09 -2.23 -17.53
C ALA A 204 -0.59 -1.90 -17.48
N CYS A 205 0.11 -2.28 -16.40
CA CYS A 205 1.57 -2.12 -16.32
C CYS A 205 2.29 -2.87 -17.44
N ILE A 206 1.90 -4.12 -17.69
CA ILE A 206 2.45 -4.93 -18.80
C ILE A 206 2.09 -4.30 -20.15
N GLY A 207 0.88 -3.81 -20.32
CA GLY A 207 0.45 -3.12 -21.54
C GLY A 207 1.29 -1.88 -21.85
N VAL A 208 1.70 -1.11 -20.85
CA VAL A 208 2.63 0.03 -21.01
C VAL A 208 4.04 -0.41 -21.33
N LEU A 209 4.54 -1.51 -20.73
CA LEU A 209 5.85 -2.07 -21.07
C LEU A 209 5.93 -2.56 -22.53
N ASP A 210 4.83 -3.16 -23.03
CA ASP A 210 4.72 -3.64 -24.40
C ASP A 210 4.50 -2.52 -25.42
N ASN A 211 3.75 -1.48 -25.02
CA ASN A 211 3.46 -0.30 -25.85
C ASN A 211 3.63 0.99 -25.03
N PRO A 212 4.81 1.62 -25.07
CA PRO A 212 5.06 2.88 -24.37
C PRO A 212 4.13 4.03 -24.77
N ASP A 213 3.53 3.97 -25.96
CA ASP A 213 2.61 4.98 -26.49
C ASP A 213 1.12 4.63 -26.22
N ALA A 214 0.86 3.64 -25.35
CA ALA A 214 -0.49 3.24 -24.98
C ALA A 214 -1.34 4.43 -24.51
N THR A 215 -2.53 4.56 -25.08
CA THR A 215 -3.46 5.63 -24.75
C THR A 215 -4.23 5.33 -23.46
N MET A 216 -4.95 6.32 -22.93
CA MET A 216 -5.85 6.10 -21.79
C MET A 216 -6.93 5.05 -22.11
N GLY A 217 -7.40 4.98 -23.38
CA GLY A 217 -8.34 3.96 -23.83
C GLY A 217 -7.77 2.56 -23.66
N ASP A 218 -6.53 2.34 -24.13
CA ASP A 218 -5.84 1.05 -24.02
C ASP A 218 -5.65 0.62 -22.55
N LEU A 219 -5.32 1.59 -21.67
CA LEU A 219 -5.20 1.30 -20.22
C LEU A 219 -6.54 0.91 -19.60
N MET A 220 -7.66 1.51 -20.05
CA MET A 220 -8.99 1.21 -19.55
C MET A 220 -9.56 -0.12 -20.07
N GLU A 221 -8.96 -0.72 -21.08
CA GLU A 221 -9.26 -2.11 -21.46
C GLU A 221 -8.80 -3.09 -20.38
N HIS A 222 -7.70 -2.77 -19.69
CA HIS A 222 -7.17 -3.54 -18.58
C HIS A 222 -7.81 -3.13 -17.24
N VAL A 223 -7.72 -1.83 -16.87
CA VAL A 223 -8.25 -1.30 -15.61
C VAL A 223 -9.64 -0.73 -15.85
N GLN A 224 -10.65 -1.53 -15.60
CA GLN A 224 -12.04 -1.13 -15.86
C GLN A 224 -12.55 -0.03 -14.93
N GLY A 225 -12.07 -0.01 -13.69
CA GLY A 225 -12.46 0.94 -12.66
C GLY A 225 -12.00 0.55 -11.26
N PRO A 226 -12.36 1.32 -10.23
CA PRO A 226 -12.14 0.96 -8.84
C PRO A 226 -12.71 -0.42 -8.49
N ASP A 227 -12.07 -1.13 -7.56
CA ASP A 227 -12.49 -2.44 -7.07
C ASP A 227 -12.45 -2.46 -5.55
N PHE A 228 -13.60 -2.19 -4.94
CA PHE A 228 -13.70 -2.02 -3.49
C PHE A 228 -13.75 -3.34 -2.73
N PRO A 229 -13.13 -3.46 -1.55
CA PRO A 229 -13.17 -4.67 -0.73
C PRO A 229 -14.59 -5.03 -0.28
N THR A 230 -15.45 -4.04 -0.07
CA THR A 230 -16.86 -4.20 0.33
C THR A 230 -17.79 -4.49 -0.84
N LYS A 231 -17.23 -4.68 -2.07
CA LYS A 231 -17.97 -4.96 -3.29
C LYS A 231 -18.87 -3.77 -3.73
N GLY A 232 -20.18 -3.98 -3.91
CA GLY A 232 -21.12 -2.97 -4.38
C GLY A 232 -21.10 -2.80 -5.90
N ILE A 233 -21.87 -1.83 -6.39
CA ILE A 233 -22.08 -1.58 -7.83
C ILE A 233 -21.71 -0.13 -8.13
N ILE A 234 -20.79 0.09 -9.05
CA ILE A 234 -20.45 1.42 -9.57
C ILE A 234 -21.43 1.76 -10.70
N MET A 235 -22.04 2.94 -10.62
CA MET A 235 -22.99 3.46 -11.60
C MET A 235 -22.28 4.39 -12.58
N GLY A 236 -22.24 3.97 -13.86
CA GLY A 236 -21.64 4.74 -14.93
C GLY A 236 -20.11 4.72 -14.98
N ARG A 237 -19.54 5.07 -16.15
CA ARG A 237 -18.09 5.08 -16.40
C ARG A 237 -17.51 6.49 -16.61
N ALA A 238 -18.34 7.53 -16.70
CA ALA A 238 -17.87 8.89 -17.00
C ALA A 238 -16.96 9.42 -15.89
N GLY A 239 -17.34 9.21 -14.62
CA GLY A 239 -16.53 9.60 -13.46
C GLY A 239 -15.20 8.85 -13.38
N ILE A 240 -15.15 7.57 -13.77
CA ILE A 240 -13.92 6.77 -13.85
C ILE A 240 -12.98 7.34 -14.92
N ARG A 241 -13.50 7.60 -16.14
CA ARG A 241 -12.72 8.18 -17.25
C ARG A 241 -12.11 9.53 -16.85
N ALA A 242 -12.92 10.41 -16.24
CA ALA A 242 -12.45 11.71 -15.76
C ALA A 242 -11.34 11.56 -14.72
N ALA A 243 -11.51 10.67 -13.75
CA ALA A 243 -10.51 10.42 -12.71
C ALA A 243 -9.21 9.89 -13.30
N TYR A 244 -9.25 8.94 -14.20
CA TYR A 244 -8.04 8.34 -14.78
C TYR A 244 -7.30 9.30 -15.71
N ALA A 245 -8.02 10.16 -16.44
CA ALA A 245 -7.41 11.15 -17.31
C ALA A 245 -6.79 12.33 -16.55
N THR A 246 -7.47 12.84 -15.52
CA THR A 246 -7.10 14.09 -14.85
C THR A 246 -6.58 13.94 -13.43
N GLY A 247 -6.72 12.76 -12.83
CA GLY A 247 -6.47 12.51 -11.41
C GLY A 247 -7.61 12.94 -10.49
N ARG A 248 -8.71 13.47 -11.03
CA ARG A 248 -9.91 13.89 -10.28
C ARG A 248 -11.18 13.39 -10.92
N GLY A 249 -12.08 12.87 -10.11
CA GLY A 249 -13.37 12.39 -10.57
C GLY A 249 -14.29 12.03 -9.42
N ARG A 250 -15.49 11.59 -9.76
CA ARG A 250 -16.50 11.15 -8.79
C ARG A 250 -17.16 9.90 -9.34
N VAL A 251 -17.24 8.85 -8.56
CA VAL A 251 -17.96 7.63 -8.88
C VAL A 251 -19.10 7.45 -7.89
N VAL A 252 -20.24 7.01 -8.38
CA VAL A 252 -21.41 6.67 -7.57
C VAL A 252 -21.38 5.17 -7.30
N VAL A 253 -21.46 4.79 -6.04
CA VAL A 253 -21.47 3.38 -5.63
C VAL A 253 -22.79 3.08 -4.93
N ARG A 254 -23.49 2.05 -5.40
CA ARG A 254 -24.74 1.55 -4.84
C ARG A 254 -24.52 0.24 -4.07
N ALA A 255 -25.31 0.05 -3.04
CA ALA A 255 -25.48 -1.23 -2.36
C ALA A 255 -26.08 -2.28 -3.30
N ARG A 256 -25.66 -3.54 -3.17
CA ARG A 256 -26.32 -4.64 -3.87
C ARG A 256 -27.59 -5.02 -3.11
N HIS A 257 -28.68 -5.13 -3.84
CA HIS A 257 -30.00 -5.47 -3.28
C HIS A 257 -30.67 -6.59 -4.05
N GLU A 258 -31.59 -7.25 -3.38
CA GLU A 258 -32.47 -8.28 -3.92
C GLU A 258 -33.87 -8.08 -3.35
N PHE A 259 -34.92 -8.45 -4.12
CA PHE A 259 -36.28 -8.47 -3.63
C PHE A 259 -36.67 -9.89 -3.27
N GLU A 260 -37.23 -10.07 -2.08
CA GLU A 260 -37.80 -11.33 -1.65
C GLU A 260 -39.27 -11.16 -1.27
N GLU A 261 -40.11 -12.08 -1.73
CA GLU A 261 -41.48 -12.18 -1.25
C GLU A 261 -41.52 -12.95 0.07
N PHE A 262 -42.28 -12.45 1.03
CA PHE A 262 -42.46 -13.12 2.33
C PHE A 262 -43.89 -12.99 2.87
N GLY A 263 -44.31 -13.97 3.64
CA GLY A 263 -45.62 -13.99 4.27
C GLY A 263 -46.79 -13.85 3.26
N ASN A 264 -47.83 -13.11 3.65
CA ASN A 264 -49.03 -12.91 2.82
C ASN A 264 -48.81 -11.77 1.83
N ASN A 265 -48.12 -12.03 0.72
CA ASN A 265 -47.95 -11.08 -0.40
C ASN A 265 -47.27 -9.77 0.02
N ARG A 266 -46.24 -9.85 0.88
CA ARG A 266 -45.38 -8.73 1.22
C ARG A 266 -44.03 -8.89 0.54
N THR A 267 -43.40 -7.78 0.20
CA THR A 267 -42.03 -7.76 -0.32
C THR A 267 -41.08 -7.22 0.72
N ARG A 268 -39.88 -7.75 0.78
CA ARG A 268 -38.76 -7.22 1.54
C ARG A 268 -37.56 -6.95 0.64
N ILE A 269 -36.80 -5.93 0.96
CA ILE A 269 -35.55 -5.59 0.29
C ILE A 269 -34.42 -6.15 1.12
N ILE A 270 -33.56 -6.96 0.52
CA ILE A 270 -32.39 -7.56 1.14
C ILE A 270 -31.16 -6.83 0.61
N ILE A 271 -30.35 -6.27 1.51
CA ILE A 271 -29.08 -5.62 1.17
C ILE A 271 -27.97 -6.59 1.55
N THR A 272 -27.15 -6.97 0.57
CA THR A 272 -26.06 -7.95 0.72
C THR A 272 -24.67 -7.34 0.64
N GLU A 273 -24.53 -6.14 0.07
CA GLU A 273 -23.26 -5.43 -0.07
C GLU A 273 -23.48 -3.93 0.15
N LEU A 274 -22.50 -3.25 0.73
CA LEU A 274 -22.56 -1.81 1.01
C LEU A 274 -21.47 -1.04 0.25
N PRO A 275 -21.71 0.25 -0.05
CA PRO A 275 -20.68 1.12 -0.57
C PRO A 275 -19.46 1.17 0.36
N TYR A 276 -18.28 1.37 -0.22
CA TYR A 276 -17.01 1.43 0.50
C TYR A 276 -17.00 2.56 1.55
N GLN A 277 -16.46 2.25 2.74
CA GLN A 277 -16.37 3.16 3.89
C GLN A 277 -17.71 3.53 4.54
N VAL A 278 -18.80 2.86 4.22
CA VAL A 278 -20.09 3.03 4.91
C VAL A 278 -20.13 2.17 6.16
N ASN A 279 -20.49 2.78 7.29
CA ASN A 279 -20.71 2.09 8.56
C ASN A 279 -22.13 1.50 8.58
N LYS A 280 -22.22 0.15 8.67
CA LYS A 280 -23.50 -0.57 8.60
C LYS A 280 -24.45 -0.19 9.73
N ARG A 281 -23.98 -0.15 10.96
CA ARG A 281 -24.81 0.21 12.15
C ARG A 281 -25.37 1.63 12.05
N MET A 282 -24.53 2.59 11.66
CA MET A 282 -24.96 3.98 11.48
C MET A 282 -25.94 4.14 10.33
N LEU A 283 -25.76 3.38 9.24
CA LEU A 283 -26.70 3.35 8.13
C LEU A 283 -28.07 2.84 8.56
N ILE A 284 -28.13 1.69 9.27
CA ILE A 284 -29.37 1.11 9.76
C ILE A 284 -30.08 2.07 10.72
N LYS A 285 -29.33 2.68 11.63
CA LYS A 285 -29.87 3.70 12.54
C LYS A 285 -30.45 4.89 11.77
N ASN A 286 -29.71 5.43 10.83
CA ASN A 286 -30.17 6.57 10.02
C ASN A 286 -31.45 6.23 9.23
N MET A 287 -31.54 5.03 8.66
CA MET A 287 -32.76 4.56 8.00
C MET A 287 -33.95 4.47 8.99
N ALA A 288 -33.72 3.93 10.18
CA ALA A 288 -34.75 3.83 11.20
C ALA A 288 -35.23 5.22 11.67
N ASP A 289 -34.32 6.14 11.93
CA ASP A 289 -34.61 7.52 12.30
C ASP A 289 -35.47 8.22 11.21
N GLN A 290 -35.14 8.00 9.90
CA GLN A 290 -35.91 8.56 8.81
C GLN A 290 -37.32 7.94 8.65
N VAL A 291 -37.49 6.67 8.99
CA VAL A 291 -38.81 6.01 9.01
C VAL A 291 -39.67 6.59 10.13
N GLU A 292 -39.09 6.80 11.33
CA GLU A 292 -39.76 7.41 12.49
C GLU A 292 -40.16 8.85 12.16
N ASP A 293 -39.31 9.63 11.53
CA ASP A 293 -39.54 11.00 11.02
C ASP A 293 -40.54 11.08 9.87
N LYS A 294 -41.01 9.92 9.34
CA LYS A 294 -41.91 9.83 8.16
C LYS A 294 -41.30 10.39 6.87
N ARG A 295 -40.00 10.44 6.77
CA ARG A 295 -39.29 10.80 5.51
C ARG A 295 -39.18 9.61 4.56
N LEU A 296 -39.05 8.41 5.11
CA LEU A 296 -39.10 7.13 4.41
C LEU A 296 -40.40 6.43 4.72
N GLU A 297 -41.35 6.50 3.79
CA GLU A 297 -42.65 5.80 3.90
C GLU A 297 -42.57 4.42 3.22
N GLY A 298 -43.53 3.54 3.53
CA GLY A 298 -43.64 2.23 2.95
C GLY A 298 -42.82 1.13 3.66
N ILE A 299 -41.99 1.46 4.64
CA ILE A 299 -41.21 0.52 5.44
C ILE A 299 -41.97 0.13 6.71
N SER A 300 -42.02 -1.17 7.01
CA SER A 300 -42.64 -1.67 8.23
C SER A 300 -41.61 -2.06 9.30
N ASN A 301 -40.46 -2.57 8.91
CA ASN A 301 -39.43 -3.02 9.84
C ASN A 301 -38.06 -3.03 9.15
N ILE A 302 -36.98 -2.84 9.91
CA ILE A 302 -35.59 -2.95 9.46
C ILE A 302 -34.86 -3.83 10.45
N GLN A 303 -34.23 -4.91 9.96
CA GLN A 303 -33.49 -5.87 10.77
C GLN A 303 -32.11 -6.12 10.18
N ASP A 304 -31.13 -6.33 11.06
CA ASP A 304 -29.80 -6.81 10.71
C ASP A 304 -29.73 -8.32 10.99
N GLU A 305 -29.72 -9.10 9.92
CA GLU A 305 -29.58 -10.55 9.94
C GLU A 305 -28.18 -11.00 9.52
N THR A 306 -27.20 -10.09 9.57
CA THR A 306 -25.81 -10.40 9.19
C THR A 306 -25.24 -11.48 10.10
N ASP A 307 -24.71 -12.53 9.51
CA ASP A 307 -24.09 -13.65 10.20
C ASP A 307 -22.74 -14.04 9.53
N ARG A 308 -22.19 -15.19 9.91
CA ARG A 308 -20.96 -15.76 9.34
C ARG A 308 -21.03 -16.08 7.84
N ASN A 309 -22.24 -16.17 7.26
CA ASN A 309 -22.46 -16.48 5.85
C ASN A 309 -22.41 -15.21 5.00
N GLY A 310 -22.54 -14.04 5.60
CA GLY A 310 -22.44 -12.76 4.90
C GLY A 310 -23.33 -11.67 5.47
N MET A 311 -23.24 -10.50 4.87
CA MET A 311 -24.05 -9.33 5.20
C MET A 311 -25.48 -9.55 4.71
N ARG A 312 -26.46 -9.28 5.58
CA ARG A 312 -27.87 -9.36 5.26
C ARG A 312 -28.66 -8.32 6.08
N ILE A 313 -28.96 -7.19 5.47
CA ILE A 313 -29.86 -6.19 6.05
C ILE A 313 -31.22 -6.41 5.39
N VAL A 314 -32.25 -6.62 6.21
CA VAL A 314 -33.62 -6.90 5.78
C VAL A 314 -34.49 -5.69 6.01
N ILE A 315 -35.08 -5.15 4.96
CA ILE A 315 -36.02 -4.02 5.00
C ILE A 315 -37.38 -4.56 4.58
N GLU A 316 -38.28 -4.76 5.55
CA GLU A 316 -39.63 -5.24 5.30
C GLU A 316 -40.56 -4.09 4.89
N LEU A 317 -41.28 -4.28 3.79
CA LEU A 317 -42.19 -3.27 3.27
C LEU A 317 -43.62 -3.46 3.82
N LYS A 318 -44.38 -2.38 3.84
CA LYS A 318 -45.84 -2.42 4.08
C LYS A 318 -46.51 -3.08 2.86
N ARG A 319 -47.72 -3.63 3.08
CA ARG A 319 -48.41 -4.42 2.05
C ARG A 319 -48.66 -3.64 0.76
N ASP A 320 -48.96 -2.36 0.90
CA ASP A 320 -49.37 -1.50 -0.22
C ASP A 320 -48.21 -0.63 -0.77
N ALA A 321 -46.97 -0.87 -0.32
CA ALA A 321 -45.82 -0.10 -0.75
C ALA A 321 -45.25 -0.66 -2.06
N ASN A 322 -44.90 0.22 -3.01
CA ASN A 322 -44.18 -0.15 -4.21
C ASN A 322 -42.69 -0.36 -3.87
N PRO A 323 -42.14 -1.58 -4.05
CA PRO A 323 -40.76 -1.88 -3.66
C PRO A 323 -39.72 -1.02 -4.40
N GLN A 324 -39.93 -0.72 -5.67
CA GLN A 324 -39.00 0.08 -6.48
C GLN A 324 -38.95 1.54 -6.01
N VAL A 325 -40.11 2.14 -5.73
CA VAL A 325 -40.19 3.52 -5.23
C VAL A 325 -39.51 3.65 -3.87
N VAL A 326 -39.75 2.68 -2.95
CA VAL A 326 -39.08 2.67 -1.64
C VAL A 326 -37.57 2.53 -1.80
N LEU A 327 -37.11 1.63 -2.69
CA LEU A 327 -35.71 1.44 -2.96
C LEU A 327 -35.05 2.73 -3.51
N ASN A 328 -35.70 3.39 -4.47
CA ASN A 328 -35.20 4.65 -5.05
C ASN A 328 -35.11 5.75 -4.00
N ARG A 329 -36.11 5.87 -3.10
CA ARG A 329 -36.04 6.79 -1.94
C ARG A 329 -34.90 6.44 -0.99
N LEU A 330 -34.65 5.17 -0.72
CA LEU A 330 -33.52 4.71 0.07
C LEU A 330 -32.18 5.11 -0.56
N PHE A 331 -32.02 4.94 -1.85
CA PHE A 331 -30.81 5.38 -2.57
C PHE A 331 -30.64 6.91 -2.55
N ALA A 332 -31.70 7.65 -2.74
CA ALA A 332 -31.66 9.12 -2.76
C ALA A 332 -31.38 9.75 -1.38
N GLN A 333 -31.85 9.11 -0.29
CA GLN A 333 -31.85 9.71 1.05
C GLN A 333 -30.88 9.08 2.03
N THR A 334 -30.26 7.94 1.69
CA THR A 334 -29.38 7.20 2.59
C THR A 334 -28.03 6.86 1.94
N GLN A 335 -27.09 6.36 2.76
CA GLN A 335 -25.78 5.88 2.28
C GLN A 335 -25.83 4.50 1.59
N LEU A 336 -27.01 3.95 1.28
CA LEU A 336 -27.13 2.82 0.34
C LEU A 336 -26.66 3.20 -1.07
N GLN A 337 -26.69 4.47 -1.41
CA GLN A 337 -25.96 5.04 -2.51
C GLN A 337 -25.01 6.11 -1.96
N SER A 338 -23.74 6.02 -2.29
CA SER A 338 -22.72 6.96 -1.84
C SER A 338 -21.83 7.38 -3.01
N SER A 339 -21.36 8.62 -2.99
CA SER A 339 -20.39 9.06 -3.98
C SER A 339 -18.97 9.01 -3.42
N PHE A 340 -18.07 8.35 -4.12
CA PHE A 340 -16.65 8.34 -3.83
C PHE A 340 -15.95 9.40 -4.68
N ALA A 341 -15.46 10.47 -4.04
CA ALA A 341 -14.70 11.53 -4.70
C ALA A 341 -13.26 11.06 -4.87
N ILE A 342 -12.82 10.88 -6.11
CA ILE A 342 -11.45 10.47 -6.44
C ILE A 342 -10.55 11.69 -6.53
N ASN A 343 -9.42 11.65 -5.83
CA ASN A 343 -8.34 12.64 -5.94
C ASN A 343 -7.00 11.91 -5.80
N MET A 344 -6.34 11.68 -6.95
CA MET A 344 -5.12 10.89 -7.02
C MET A 344 -3.89 11.75 -6.75
N LEU A 345 -3.81 12.28 -5.53
CA LEU A 345 -2.69 13.09 -5.04
C LEU A 345 -1.67 12.19 -4.34
N ALA A 346 -0.42 12.22 -4.78
CA ALA A 346 0.69 11.48 -4.17
C ALA A 346 1.98 12.28 -4.20
N LEU A 347 2.98 11.84 -3.44
CA LEU A 347 4.32 12.41 -3.46
C LEU A 347 5.14 11.82 -4.60
N VAL A 348 5.74 12.67 -5.41
CA VAL A 348 6.64 12.34 -6.53
C VAL A 348 8.04 12.91 -6.29
N GLN A 349 8.96 12.68 -7.22
CA GLN A 349 10.33 13.20 -7.17
C GLN A 349 11.02 12.95 -5.82
N ASN A 350 11.03 11.70 -5.40
CA ASN A 350 11.64 11.28 -4.14
C ASN A 350 11.06 12.03 -2.90
N GLN A 351 9.73 12.14 -2.86
CA GLN A 351 8.94 12.78 -1.78
C GLN A 351 9.08 14.32 -1.67
N SER A 352 9.65 14.96 -2.69
CA SER A 352 9.84 16.42 -2.66
C SER A 352 8.62 17.22 -3.12
N GLN A 353 7.71 16.61 -3.89
CA GLN A 353 6.58 17.30 -4.50
C GLN A 353 5.27 16.53 -4.40
N PRO A 354 4.20 17.11 -3.80
CA PRO A 354 2.84 16.58 -3.93
C PRO A 354 2.29 16.93 -5.32
N LYS A 355 1.72 15.95 -6.03
CA LYS A 355 1.18 16.12 -7.38
C LYS A 355 -0.08 15.28 -7.57
N ILE A 356 -1.07 15.84 -8.27
CA ILE A 356 -2.24 15.10 -8.74
C ILE A 356 -1.83 14.38 -10.03
N LEU A 357 -2.05 13.08 -10.06
CA LEU A 357 -1.54 12.19 -11.09
C LEU A 357 -2.70 11.54 -11.87
N SER A 358 -2.54 11.38 -13.17
CA SER A 358 -3.40 10.51 -13.97
C SER A 358 -3.04 9.04 -13.71
N LEU A 359 -3.90 8.11 -14.10
CA LEU A 359 -3.61 6.67 -14.04
C LEU A 359 -2.31 6.33 -14.77
N ARG A 360 -2.13 6.87 -15.99
CA ARG A 360 -0.91 6.67 -16.77
C ARG A 360 0.35 7.13 -16.02
N HIS A 361 0.29 8.31 -15.44
CA HIS A 361 1.44 8.87 -14.72
C HIS A 361 1.83 8.03 -13.49
N ILE A 362 0.84 7.49 -12.75
CA ILE A 362 1.13 6.60 -11.60
C ILE A 362 1.81 5.32 -12.09
N ILE A 363 1.36 4.75 -13.20
CA ILE A 363 1.96 3.55 -13.78
C ILE A 363 3.38 3.84 -14.27
N ASP A 364 3.62 4.96 -14.94
CA ASP A 364 4.95 5.34 -15.42
C ASP A 364 5.95 5.52 -14.27
N GLU A 365 5.57 6.23 -13.21
CA GLU A 365 6.41 6.41 -12.00
C GLU A 365 6.72 5.06 -11.32
N TYR A 366 5.72 4.18 -11.24
CA TYR A 366 5.90 2.85 -10.67
C TYR A 366 6.85 1.99 -11.52
N LEU A 367 6.68 1.96 -12.84
CA LEU A 367 7.52 1.17 -13.74
C LEU A 367 8.97 1.67 -13.75
N ALA A 368 9.18 2.99 -13.82
CA ALA A 368 10.51 3.59 -13.74
C ALA A 368 11.21 3.23 -12.42
N PHE A 369 10.48 3.25 -11.31
CA PHE A 369 11.00 2.82 -10.02
C PHE A 369 11.37 1.33 -10.00
N GLN A 370 10.54 0.46 -10.59
CA GLN A 370 10.84 -0.97 -10.64
C GLN A 370 12.04 -1.29 -11.53
N GLU A 371 12.22 -0.58 -12.64
CA GLU A 371 13.43 -0.69 -13.48
C GLU A 371 14.68 -0.32 -12.66
N GLU A 372 14.63 0.76 -11.87
CA GLU A 372 15.70 1.15 -10.95
C GLU A 372 15.99 0.05 -9.91
N ILE A 373 14.95 -0.53 -9.29
CA ILE A 373 15.08 -1.64 -8.33
C ILE A 373 15.81 -2.83 -8.96
N ILE A 374 15.43 -3.24 -10.16
CA ILE A 374 16.06 -4.37 -10.86
C ILE A 374 17.54 -4.07 -11.14
N VAL A 375 17.86 -2.88 -11.61
CA VAL A 375 19.23 -2.45 -11.87
C VAL A 375 20.07 -2.43 -10.59
N ARG A 376 19.55 -1.84 -9.50
CA ARG A 376 20.26 -1.78 -8.21
C ARG A 376 20.47 -3.17 -7.63
N ARG A 377 19.44 -4.03 -7.63
CA ARG A 377 19.54 -5.42 -7.20
C ARG A 377 20.60 -6.19 -8.01
N THR A 378 20.57 -6.06 -9.33
CA THR A 378 21.51 -6.73 -10.22
C THR A 378 22.94 -6.27 -9.98
N ARG A 379 23.18 -4.97 -9.72
CA ARG A 379 24.50 -4.45 -9.33
C ARG A 379 25.00 -5.05 -8.02
N TYR A 380 24.10 -5.16 -7.03
CA TYR A 380 24.43 -5.77 -5.75
C TYR A 380 24.81 -7.25 -5.92
N ASP A 381 23.98 -8.01 -6.64
CA ASP A 381 24.20 -9.43 -6.90
C ASP A 381 25.48 -9.65 -7.74
N LEU A 382 25.74 -8.79 -8.73
CA LEU A 382 26.98 -8.79 -9.51
C LEU A 382 28.21 -8.59 -8.61
N LYS A 383 28.18 -7.56 -7.78
CA LYS A 383 29.28 -7.27 -6.83
C LYS A 383 29.55 -8.46 -5.92
N LYS A 384 28.50 -9.06 -5.35
CA LYS A 384 28.62 -10.24 -4.48
C LYS A 384 29.18 -11.46 -5.23
N ALA A 385 28.73 -11.70 -6.44
CA ALA A 385 29.23 -12.77 -7.29
C ALA A 385 30.72 -12.57 -7.66
N GLN A 386 31.11 -11.34 -8.01
CA GLN A 386 32.51 -11.00 -8.28
C GLN A 386 33.40 -11.13 -7.05
N GLU A 387 32.98 -10.64 -5.87
CA GLU A 387 33.69 -10.81 -4.61
C GLU A 387 33.92 -12.29 -4.30
N ARG A 388 32.91 -13.13 -4.52
CA ARG A 388 33.01 -14.58 -4.26
C ARG A 388 33.87 -15.30 -5.32
N ALA A 389 33.70 -14.98 -6.59
CA ALA A 389 34.52 -15.55 -7.67
C ALA A 389 36.00 -15.23 -7.47
N HIS A 390 36.32 -13.99 -7.09
CA HIS A 390 37.67 -13.55 -6.79
C HIS A 390 38.32 -14.35 -5.64
N LEU A 391 37.57 -14.64 -4.58
CA LEU A 391 38.04 -15.51 -3.50
C LEU A 391 38.28 -16.93 -3.98
N LEU A 392 37.37 -17.50 -4.80
CA LEU A 392 37.50 -18.85 -5.34
C LEU A 392 38.71 -18.98 -6.28
N GLU A 393 39.01 -17.97 -7.08
CA GLU A 393 40.18 -17.93 -7.92
C GLU A 393 41.46 -18.10 -7.09
N GLY A 394 41.60 -17.34 -6.00
CA GLY A 394 42.74 -17.49 -5.09
C GLY A 394 42.81 -18.88 -4.42
N LEU A 395 41.67 -19.44 -4.04
CA LEU A 395 41.61 -20.78 -3.44
C LEU A 395 41.97 -21.90 -4.46
N LEU A 396 41.58 -21.77 -5.73
CA LEU A 396 41.91 -22.69 -6.79
C LEU A 396 43.43 -22.66 -7.08
N ILE A 397 44.04 -21.45 -7.16
CA ILE A 397 45.48 -21.30 -7.30
C ILE A 397 46.22 -21.99 -6.14
N ALA A 398 45.72 -21.83 -4.89
CA ALA A 398 46.30 -22.47 -3.73
C ALA A 398 46.19 -24.01 -3.77
N GLN A 399 45.05 -24.53 -4.24
CA GLN A 399 44.86 -25.99 -4.39
C GLN A 399 45.74 -26.61 -5.48
N ASP A 400 45.92 -25.90 -6.56
CA ASP A 400 46.80 -26.36 -7.66
C ASP A 400 48.30 -26.41 -7.23
N ASN A 401 48.66 -25.63 -6.22
CA ASN A 401 50.02 -25.51 -5.71
C ASN A 401 50.10 -25.85 -4.19
N ILE A 402 49.31 -26.80 -3.73
CA ILE A 402 49.10 -27.04 -2.31
C ILE A 402 50.38 -27.35 -1.51
N ASP A 403 51.30 -28.14 -2.06
CA ASP A 403 52.54 -28.50 -1.42
C ASP A 403 53.44 -27.27 -1.19
N GLU A 404 53.49 -26.37 -2.16
CA GLU A 404 54.22 -25.10 -2.09
C GLU A 404 53.59 -24.14 -1.10
N VAL A 405 52.25 -24.04 -1.08
CA VAL A 405 51.49 -23.24 -0.11
C VAL A 405 51.77 -23.73 1.34
N ILE A 406 51.70 -25.03 1.57
CA ILE A 406 51.99 -25.61 2.88
C ILE A 406 53.47 -25.35 3.27
N HIS A 407 54.40 -25.48 2.34
CA HIS A 407 55.81 -25.19 2.57
C HIS A 407 56.03 -23.74 3.00
N ILE A 408 55.45 -22.77 2.27
CA ILE A 408 55.52 -21.33 2.58
C ILE A 408 54.94 -21.05 3.97
N ILE A 409 53.78 -21.58 4.28
CA ILE A 409 53.12 -21.34 5.58
C ILE A 409 53.98 -21.91 6.72
N ARG A 410 54.57 -23.10 6.57
CA ARG A 410 55.39 -23.75 7.60
C ARG A 410 56.77 -23.12 7.78
N THR A 411 57.35 -22.51 6.76
CA THR A 411 58.67 -21.88 6.80
C THR A 411 58.63 -20.39 7.15
N SER A 412 57.45 -19.76 7.07
CA SER A 412 57.27 -18.36 7.44
C SER A 412 56.97 -18.24 8.95
N TYR A 413 57.63 -17.30 9.63
CA TYR A 413 57.38 -17.01 11.04
C TYR A 413 56.16 -16.09 11.20
N ASP A 414 56.17 -14.88 10.64
CA ASP A 414 55.08 -13.89 10.78
C ASP A 414 54.61 -13.30 9.42
N ASN A 415 55.30 -13.62 8.33
CA ASN A 415 55.10 -13.02 6.99
C ASN A 415 54.55 -14.01 5.95
N ALA A 416 53.82 -15.04 6.39
CA ALA A 416 53.23 -16.06 5.50
C ALA A 416 52.29 -15.45 4.44
N LYS A 417 51.51 -14.47 4.84
CA LYS A 417 50.58 -13.76 3.98
C LYS A 417 51.30 -13.05 2.83
N GLU A 418 52.29 -12.23 3.17
CA GLU A 418 53.10 -11.50 2.18
C GLU A 418 53.83 -12.42 1.24
N ASN A 419 54.38 -13.54 1.77
CA ASN A 419 55.07 -14.53 0.94
C ASN A 419 54.12 -15.22 -0.06
N LEU A 420 52.90 -15.54 0.34
CA LEU A 420 51.87 -16.09 -0.54
C LEU A 420 51.46 -15.08 -1.62
N MET A 421 51.25 -13.80 -1.23
CA MET A 421 50.91 -12.71 -2.17
C MET A 421 52.01 -12.55 -3.23
N GLN A 422 53.29 -12.49 -2.82
CA GLN A 422 54.42 -12.32 -3.76
C GLN A 422 54.63 -13.54 -4.66
N ARG A 423 54.44 -14.73 -4.13
CA ARG A 423 54.73 -15.96 -4.88
C ARG A 423 53.68 -16.27 -5.92
N PHE A 424 52.39 -16.08 -5.61
CA PHE A 424 51.28 -16.47 -6.46
C PHE A 424 50.55 -15.27 -7.11
N GLY A 425 50.98 -14.02 -6.84
CA GLY A 425 50.34 -12.82 -7.35
C GLY A 425 48.96 -12.58 -6.76
N LEU A 426 48.74 -13.05 -5.52
CA LEU A 426 47.45 -12.92 -4.79
C LEU A 426 47.33 -11.55 -4.12
N ASP A 427 46.10 -11.11 -3.93
CA ASP A 427 45.85 -9.95 -3.09
C ASP A 427 45.70 -10.30 -1.60
N ASP A 428 45.52 -9.26 -0.78
CA ASP A 428 45.39 -9.37 0.69
C ASP A 428 44.23 -10.28 1.11
N VAL A 429 43.10 -10.19 0.40
CA VAL A 429 41.85 -10.92 0.72
C VAL A 429 41.99 -12.39 0.34
N GLN A 430 42.55 -12.66 -0.82
CA GLN A 430 42.80 -14.04 -1.31
C GLN A 430 43.83 -14.75 -0.42
N ALA A 431 44.95 -14.09 -0.10
CA ALA A 431 45.97 -14.65 0.76
C ALA A 431 45.44 -14.95 2.18
N GLN A 432 44.61 -14.07 2.72
CA GLN A 432 43.94 -14.31 4.01
C GLN A 432 43.00 -15.52 3.96
N ALA A 433 42.20 -15.63 2.90
CA ALA A 433 41.28 -16.75 2.70
C ALA A 433 42.02 -18.10 2.60
N ILE A 434 43.22 -18.12 2.02
CA ILE A 434 44.08 -19.30 1.99
C ILE A 434 44.60 -19.67 3.41
N LEU A 435 45.03 -18.70 4.17
CA LEU A 435 45.47 -18.93 5.55
C LEU A 435 44.36 -19.45 6.49
N ASP A 436 43.13 -18.99 6.24
CA ASP A 436 41.93 -19.39 6.99
C ASP A 436 41.35 -20.73 6.51
N MET A 437 41.94 -21.35 5.48
CA MET A 437 41.46 -22.59 4.89
C MET A 437 41.61 -23.76 5.85
N ARG A 438 40.54 -24.52 6.03
CA ARG A 438 40.57 -25.73 6.88
C ARG A 438 41.28 -26.87 6.16
N LEU A 439 42.06 -27.68 6.89
CA LEU A 439 42.77 -28.85 6.34
C LEU A 439 41.85 -29.83 5.57
N LYS A 440 40.58 -29.91 5.95
CA LYS A 440 39.58 -30.72 5.22
C LYS A 440 39.35 -30.24 3.78
N ALA A 441 39.49 -28.96 3.52
CA ALA A 441 39.29 -28.36 2.18
C ALA A 441 40.38 -28.75 1.17
N LEU A 442 41.44 -29.45 1.60
CA LEU A 442 42.54 -29.94 0.78
C LEU A 442 42.22 -31.28 0.06
N GLN A 443 41.02 -31.83 0.26
CA GLN A 443 40.59 -33.06 -0.41
C GLN A 443 40.23 -32.82 -1.86
N GLY A 444 40.55 -33.77 -2.76
CA GLY A 444 40.30 -33.64 -4.20
C GLY A 444 38.82 -33.43 -4.58
N LEU A 445 37.88 -33.98 -3.77
CA LEU A 445 36.45 -33.73 -3.94
C LEU A 445 36.03 -32.27 -3.71
N ASP A 446 36.75 -31.54 -2.86
CA ASP A 446 36.47 -30.13 -2.58
C ASP A 446 36.98 -29.22 -3.71
N ARG A 447 38.04 -29.63 -4.44
CA ARG A 447 38.51 -28.91 -5.64
C ARG A 447 37.45 -28.89 -6.75
N GLU A 448 36.85 -30.03 -7.03
CA GLU A 448 35.80 -30.14 -8.05
C GLU A 448 34.59 -29.28 -7.71
N LYS A 449 34.21 -29.22 -6.46
CA LYS A 449 33.14 -28.33 -5.96
C LYS A 449 33.47 -26.85 -6.12
N LEU A 450 34.71 -26.45 -5.78
CA LEU A 450 35.15 -25.05 -5.95
C LEU A 450 35.19 -24.66 -7.42
N GLN A 451 35.65 -25.57 -8.32
CA GLN A 451 35.67 -25.33 -9.76
C GLN A 451 34.25 -25.19 -10.33
N ASN A 452 33.31 -26.03 -9.92
CA ASN A 452 31.92 -25.95 -10.33
C ASN A 452 31.26 -24.65 -9.80
N GLU A 453 31.47 -24.29 -8.51
CA GLU A 453 30.99 -23.04 -7.96
C GLU A 453 31.56 -21.83 -8.71
N TYR A 454 32.84 -21.84 -9.09
CA TYR A 454 33.46 -20.78 -9.86
C TYR A 454 32.80 -20.63 -11.24
N GLN A 455 32.58 -21.74 -11.94
CA GLN A 455 31.92 -21.72 -13.25
C GLN A 455 30.48 -21.18 -13.16
N GLU A 456 29.70 -21.62 -12.16
CA GLU A 456 28.35 -21.09 -11.93
C GLU A 456 28.36 -19.59 -11.67
N LEU A 457 29.35 -19.09 -10.92
CA LEU A 457 29.50 -17.65 -10.67
C LEU A 457 29.88 -16.87 -11.90
N GLU A 458 30.79 -17.40 -12.77
CA GLU A 458 31.13 -16.77 -14.03
C GLU A 458 29.91 -16.64 -14.96
N GLU A 459 29.09 -17.69 -15.05
CA GLU A 459 27.83 -17.63 -15.79
C GLU A 459 26.87 -16.58 -15.24
N LYS A 460 26.73 -16.49 -13.90
CA LYS A 460 25.90 -15.47 -13.24
C LYS A 460 26.46 -14.07 -13.48
N ILE A 461 27.77 -13.87 -13.37
CA ILE A 461 28.43 -12.59 -13.65
C ILE A 461 28.16 -12.16 -15.10
N ALA A 462 28.33 -13.06 -16.06
CA ALA A 462 28.03 -12.79 -17.46
C ALA A 462 26.56 -12.43 -17.70
N TYR A 463 25.65 -13.12 -17.00
CA TYR A 463 24.22 -12.81 -17.04
C TYR A 463 23.93 -11.42 -16.46
N TYR A 464 24.45 -11.08 -15.26
CA TYR A 464 24.23 -9.79 -14.63
C TYR A 464 24.79 -8.63 -15.46
N LEU A 465 25.97 -8.79 -16.06
CA LEU A 465 26.55 -7.80 -16.97
C LEU A 465 25.67 -7.57 -18.19
N ARG A 466 25.09 -8.62 -18.76
CA ARG A 466 24.14 -8.53 -19.87
C ARG A 466 22.85 -7.79 -19.45
N VAL A 467 22.29 -8.09 -18.27
CA VAL A 467 21.10 -7.38 -17.75
C VAL A 467 21.38 -5.89 -17.57
N LEU A 468 22.55 -5.54 -17.03
CA LEU A 468 22.93 -4.13 -16.83
C LEU A 468 23.23 -3.37 -18.13
N GLY A 469 23.50 -4.09 -19.23
CA GLY A 469 23.79 -3.52 -20.55
C GLY A 469 22.58 -3.45 -21.50
N ASP A 470 21.44 -4.02 -21.13
CA ASP A 470 20.27 -4.13 -22.01
C ASP A 470 18.96 -3.75 -21.26
N GLU A 471 18.45 -2.55 -21.55
CA GLU A 471 17.17 -2.06 -20.97
C GLU A 471 15.97 -2.95 -21.34
N ASN A 472 15.98 -3.58 -22.53
CA ASN A 472 14.89 -4.46 -22.93
C ASN A 472 14.86 -5.73 -22.07
N LEU A 473 16.04 -6.21 -21.67
CA LEU A 473 16.13 -7.36 -20.76
C LEU A 473 15.63 -7.00 -19.36
N VAL A 474 15.89 -5.78 -18.87
CA VAL A 474 15.35 -5.27 -17.60
C VAL A 474 13.81 -5.24 -17.66
N LYS A 475 13.23 -4.73 -18.76
CA LYS A 475 11.77 -4.69 -18.97
C LYS A 475 11.18 -6.10 -19.07
N ALA A 476 11.86 -7.02 -19.70
CA ALA A 476 11.43 -8.42 -19.80
C ALA A 476 11.39 -9.09 -18.41
N ILE A 477 12.41 -8.89 -17.58
CA ILE A 477 12.45 -9.37 -16.19
C ILE A 477 11.30 -8.76 -15.39
N LEU A 478 11.08 -7.45 -15.50
CA LEU A 478 9.99 -6.77 -14.82
C LEU A 478 8.63 -7.35 -15.21
N LYS A 479 8.41 -7.58 -16.50
CA LYS A 479 7.17 -8.19 -17.00
C LYS A 479 6.95 -9.60 -16.44
N GLU A 480 7.97 -10.43 -16.42
CA GLU A 480 7.92 -11.78 -15.86
C GLU A 480 7.60 -11.76 -14.35
N GLU A 481 8.24 -10.86 -13.60
CA GLU A 481 8.00 -10.70 -12.15
C GLU A 481 6.59 -10.21 -11.84
N LEU A 482 6.07 -9.24 -12.60
CA LEU A 482 4.69 -8.76 -12.47
C LEU A 482 3.68 -9.86 -12.79
N GLN A 483 3.91 -10.62 -13.87
CA GLN A 483 3.04 -11.75 -14.23
C GLN A 483 3.01 -12.80 -13.13
N ALA A 484 4.17 -13.16 -12.58
CA ALA A 484 4.25 -14.13 -11.48
C ALA A 484 3.47 -13.68 -10.22
N ILE A 485 3.48 -12.37 -9.91
CA ILE A 485 2.68 -11.81 -8.80
C ILE A 485 1.19 -11.85 -9.13
N SER A 486 0.80 -11.50 -10.35
CA SER A 486 -0.59 -11.58 -10.82
C SER A 486 -1.13 -13.01 -10.71
N ASP A 487 -0.35 -14.00 -11.13
CA ASP A 487 -0.76 -15.42 -11.08
C ASP A 487 -0.86 -15.94 -9.65
N LYS A 488 0.02 -15.49 -8.76
CA LYS A 488 0.10 -15.97 -7.38
C LYS A 488 -0.94 -15.34 -6.45
N TYR A 489 -1.22 -14.06 -6.60
CA TYR A 489 -2.05 -13.27 -5.68
C TYR A 489 -3.29 -12.66 -6.30
N GLY A 490 -3.42 -12.69 -7.64
CA GLY A 490 -4.56 -12.12 -8.33
C GLY A 490 -5.84 -12.90 -8.08
N ASP A 491 -6.92 -12.16 -7.87
CA ASP A 491 -8.28 -12.65 -7.71
C ASP A 491 -9.23 -11.96 -8.70
N ASP A 492 -10.48 -12.36 -8.67
CA ASP A 492 -11.51 -11.77 -9.53
C ASP A 492 -11.98 -10.42 -8.98
N ARG A 493 -12.49 -9.58 -9.86
CA ARG A 493 -13.10 -8.30 -9.51
C ARG A 493 -14.28 -8.52 -8.54
N LYS A 494 -14.33 -7.71 -7.49
CA LYS A 494 -15.38 -7.75 -6.46
C LYS A 494 -16.51 -6.77 -6.75
N THR A 495 -16.19 -5.56 -7.25
CA THR A 495 -17.15 -4.49 -7.52
C THR A 495 -17.66 -4.59 -8.96
N GLU A 496 -18.96 -4.66 -9.14
CA GLU A 496 -19.62 -4.61 -10.45
C GLU A 496 -19.62 -3.18 -10.99
N ILE A 497 -19.52 -3.02 -12.32
CA ILE A 497 -19.65 -1.73 -12.98
C ILE A 497 -20.81 -1.82 -13.96
N GLN A 498 -21.82 -1.00 -13.76
CA GLN A 498 -22.95 -0.87 -14.67
C GLN A 498 -22.75 0.37 -15.56
N ASP A 499 -23.06 0.22 -16.85
CA ASP A 499 -22.84 1.29 -17.83
C ASP A 499 -23.94 2.36 -17.80
N VAL A 500 -25.00 2.15 -17.04
CA VAL A 500 -26.14 3.06 -16.92
C VAL A 500 -25.87 4.07 -15.81
N GLU A 501 -25.84 5.34 -16.18
CA GLU A 501 -25.86 6.47 -15.24
C GLU A 501 -27.32 6.84 -14.95
N ASP A 502 -28.04 5.98 -14.22
CA ASP A 502 -29.37 6.34 -13.74
C ASP A 502 -29.22 7.37 -12.60
N GLU A 503 -29.35 8.64 -12.93
CA GLU A 503 -29.76 9.63 -11.96
C GLU A 503 -31.21 9.32 -11.58
N ILE A 504 -31.47 9.11 -10.28
CA ILE A 504 -32.83 8.91 -9.76
C ILE A 504 -33.55 10.24 -9.96
N ASP A 505 -34.45 10.28 -10.94
CA ASP A 505 -35.26 11.46 -11.20
C ASP A 505 -36.42 11.58 -10.18
N ILE A 506 -37.04 12.76 -10.12
CA ILE A 506 -38.20 12.98 -9.24
C ILE A 506 -39.33 12.01 -9.62
N GLU A 507 -39.46 11.66 -10.88
CA GLU A 507 -40.43 10.68 -11.39
C GLU A 507 -40.23 9.29 -10.81
N ASP A 508 -38.97 8.85 -10.58
CA ASP A 508 -38.62 7.55 -9.97
C ASP A 508 -38.99 7.45 -8.47
N LEU A 509 -39.32 8.58 -7.85
CA LEU A 509 -39.71 8.68 -6.44
C LEU A 509 -41.23 8.72 -6.24
N ILE A 510 -42.01 8.75 -7.32
CA ILE A 510 -43.47 8.86 -7.32
C ILE A 510 -44.06 7.50 -7.67
N GLU A 511 -45.05 7.05 -6.89
CA GLU A 511 -45.81 5.86 -7.23
C GLU A 511 -46.66 6.07 -8.48
N GLU A 512 -46.69 5.08 -9.39
CA GLU A 512 -47.63 5.08 -10.49
C GLU A 512 -49.06 4.91 -9.95
N GLU A 513 -49.89 5.96 -10.11
CA GLU A 513 -51.32 5.93 -9.78
C GLU A 513 -52.14 6.05 -11.05
N GLU A 514 -53.16 5.22 -11.18
CA GLU A 514 -54.17 5.43 -12.21
C GLU A 514 -55.02 6.65 -11.84
N CYS A 515 -54.73 7.76 -12.51
CA CYS A 515 -55.46 9.01 -12.33
C CYS A 515 -56.46 9.24 -13.47
N VAL A 516 -57.70 9.52 -13.13
CA VAL A 516 -58.70 9.99 -14.09
C VAL A 516 -58.80 11.52 -13.98
N PHE A 517 -58.42 12.20 -15.01
CA PHE A 517 -58.63 13.65 -15.10
C PHE A 517 -59.70 13.99 -16.08
N THR A 518 -60.54 14.96 -15.75
CA THR A 518 -61.58 15.48 -16.64
C THR A 518 -61.20 16.88 -17.10
N LEU A 519 -61.17 17.08 -18.40
CA LEU A 519 -60.96 18.39 -18.99
C LEU A 519 -62.32 18.97 -19.36
N THR A 520 -62.67 20.12 -18.77
CA THR A 520 -63.91 20.81 -19.16
C THR A 520 -63.77 21.47 -20.50
N ALA A 521 -64.90 21.82 -21.15
CA ALA A 521 -64.93 22.48 -22.46
C ALA A 521 -64.17 23.83 -22.49
N ASN A 522 -63.91 24.43 -21.34
CA ASN A 522 -63.18 25.70 -21.18
C ASN A 522 -61.72 25.53 -20.71
N GLY A 523 -61.23 24.30 -20.66
CA GLY A 523 -59.83 24.04 -20.34
C GLY A 523 -59.43 24.10 -18.85
N TYR A 524 -60.36 23.91 -17.94
CA TYR A 524 -60.12 23.82 -16.48
C TYR A 524 -60.34 22.39 -15.99
#